data_161cce0b3d265ac71f039514d9719e9c
#
_entry.id   161cce0b3d265ac71f039514d9719e9c
#
_cell.length_a   1.000
_cell.length_b   1.000
_cell.length_c   1.000
_cell.angle_alpha   90.00
_cell.angle_beta   90.00
_cell.angle_gamma   90.00
#
_symmetry.space_group_name_H-M   'P 1'
#
loop_
_entity.id
_entity.type
_entity.pdbx_description
1 polymer ?
#
loop_
_entity_poly.entity_id
_entity_poly.type
_entity_poly.pdbx_seq_one_letter_code
_entity_poly.pdbx_strand_id
1 'polypeptide(L)'
;MGKKVVIVGLDIRKPGLNKVFQISHKEKGITQYLADSEHTDLLSLCQPSIVSPNLYILPGGTVPPNPTELVARKTLDKAIEILKANFDYVILDTAPIGMVTDTQLIARVAELSVYVCRAGYTHKSHYELINELKKDKKLSNLCTLINCIDMNQRKNGYYYGYGKYGKYGKYGYGKKYGYGYGYYEKEKK
;
A
#
# COMPACT_ATOMS: atom_id res chain seq x y z
N MET A 1 -19.41 6.50 8.50
CA MET A 1 -19.59 5.06 8.20
C MET A 1 -19.26 4.17 9.41
N GLY A 2 -18.52 4.60 10.42
CA GLY A 2 -18.22 3.85 11.64
C GLY A 2 -17.39 2.57 11.47
N LYS A 3 -16.86 2.31 10.27
CA LYS A 3 -16.06 1.11 9.98
C LYS A 3 -14.64 1.24 10.53
N LYS A 4 -14.16 0.17 11.16
CA LYS A 4 -12.82 0.09 11.74
C LYS A 4 -11.84 -0.45 10.71
N VAL A 5 -10.79 0.33 10.43
CA VAL A 5 -9.81 0.05 9.37
C VAL A 5 -8.41 -0.04 9.94
N VAL A 6 -7.62 -0.99 9.45
CA VAL A 6 -6.16 -1.04 9.71
C VAL A 6 -5.39 -0.98 8.41
N ILE A 7 -4.34 -0.14 8.36
CA ILE A 7 -3.33 -0.15 7.29
C ILE A 7 -2.09 -0.87 7.81
N VAL A 8 -1.65 -1.89 7.09
CA VAL A 8 -0.50 -2.71 7.44
C VAL A 8 0.67 -2.38 6.51
N GLY A 9 1.78 -1.94 7.06
CA GLY A 9 3.00 -1.64 6.30
C GLY A 9 3.77 -2.90 5.93
N LEU A 10 3.49 -3.47 4.77
CA LEU A 10 4.17 -4.66 4.24
C LEU A 10 5.25 -4.34 3.19
N ASP A 11 5.50 -3.06 2.88
CA ASP A 11 6.79 -2.64 2.30
C ASP A 11 7.83 -2.60 3.43
N ILE A 12 8.24 -3.78 3.89
CA ILE A 12 9.20 -3.94 5.00
C ILE A 12 10.65 -3.67 4.57
N ARG A 13 10.88 -3.41 3.27
CA ARG A 13 12.19 -2.98 2.73
C ARG A 13 12.37 -1.48 2.84
N LYS A 14 11.29 -0.71 2.56
CA LYS A 14 11.27 0.75 2.62
C LYS A 14 9.97 1.24 3.27
N PRO A 15 9.85 1.12 4.61
CA PRO A 15 8.61 1.45 5.31
C PRO A 15 8.22 2.93 5.12
N GLY A 16 7.30 3.20 4.19
CA GLY A 16 6.83 4.55 3.86
C GLY A 16 5.76 5.08 4.81
N LEU A 17 4.96 4.21 5.41
CA LEU A 17 3.86 4.58 6.30
C LEU A 17 4.32 5.36 7.52
N ASN A 18 5.49 5.04 8.09
CA ASN A 18 6.03 5.74 9.24
C ASN A 18 6.15 7.25 8.99
N LYS A 19 6.58 7.65 7.78
CA LYS A 19 6.69 9.06 7.40
C LYS A 19 5.32 9.73 7.24
N VAL A 20 4.36 9.01 6.66
CA VAL A 20 3.00 9.54 6.41
C VAL A 20 2.25 9.78 7.71
N PHE A 21 2.36 8.84 8.65
CA PHE A 21 1.62 8.86 9.92
C PHE A 21 2.45 9.37 11.11
N GLN A 22 3.66 9.90 10.86
CA GLN A 22 4.57 10.46 11.88
C GLN A 22 4.94 9.43 12.98
N ILE A 23 5.07 8.16 12.58
CA ILE A 23 5.46 7.06 13.46
C ILE A 23 7.00 7.01 13.55
N SER A 24 7.55 6.77 14.73
CA SER A 24 8.99 6.62 14.91
C SER A 24 9.52 5.40 14.15
N HIS A 25 10.72 5.53 13.54
CA HIS A 25 11.40 4.40 12.88
C HIS A 25 11.86 3.30 13.86
N LYS A 26 11.85 3.58 15.17
CA LYS A 26 12.19 2.63 16.23
C LYS A 26 10.97 1.83 16.72
N GLU A 27 9.77 2.20 16.26
CA GLU A 27 8.55 1.50 16.66
C GLU A 27 8.56 0.06 16.16
N LYS A 28 8.07 -0.82 17.02
CA LYS A 28 7.81 -2.22 16.66
C LYS A 28 6.64 -2.27 15.66
N GLY A 29 6.64 -3.29 14.81
CA GLY A 29 5.61 -3.45 13.79
C GLY A 29 5.45 -4.89 13.34
N ILE A 30 4.87 -5.08 12.15
CA ILE A 30 4.57 -6.42 11.64
C ILE A 30 5.80 -7.34 11.58
N THR A 31 7.00 -6.82 11.29
CA THR A 31 8.23 -7.63 11.21
C THR A 31 8.57 -8.32 12.52
N GLN A 32 8.29 -7.69 13.67
CA GLN A 32 8.50 -8.31 14.99
C GLN A 32 7.55 -9.49 15.19
N TYR A 33 6.27 -9.33 14.84
CA TYR A 33 5.31 -10.43 14.90
C TYR A 33 5.66 -11.57 13.94
N LEU A 34 6.05 -11.26 12.70
CA LEU A 34 6.43 -12.28 11.72
C LEU A 34 7.67 -13.07 12.13
N ALA A 35 8.60 -12.43 12.88
CA ALA A 35 9.81 -13.08 13.38
C ALA A 35 9.52 -13.94 14.61
N ASP A 36 8.67 -13.47 15.53
CA ASP A 36 8.37 -14.12 16.82
C ASP A 36 6.89 -13.90 17.17
N SER A 37 6.03 -14.74 16.60
CA SER A 37 4.58 -14.67 16.82
C SER A 37 4.11 -15.27 18.14
N GLU A 38 4.97 -16.01 18.84
CA GLU A 38 4.62 -16.65 20.12
C GLU A 38 4.73 -15.65 21.28
N HIS A 39 5.68 -14.71 21.19
CA HIS A 39 5.93 -13.73 22.24
C HIS A 39 5.52 -12.31 21.87
N THR A 40 4.87 -12.13 20.72
CA THR A 40 4.44 -10.81 20.24
C THR A 40 2.93 -10.76 20.07
N ASP A 41 2.26 -9.86 20.77
CA ASP A 41 0.83 -9.57 20.54
C ASP A 41 0.67 -8.62 19.35
N LEU A 42 0.07 -9.13 18.26
CA LEU A 42 -0.14 -8.38 17.02
C LEU A 42 -1.00 -7.14 17.21
N LEU A 43 -2.06 -7.24 18.01
CA LEU A 43 -3.00 -6.14 18.18
C LEU A 43 -2.40 -4.99 18.99
N SER A 44 -1.50 -5.28 19.90
CA SER A 44 -0.77 -4.27 20.65
C SER A 44 0.16 -3.40 19.78
N LEU A 45 0.55 -3.91 18.59
CA LEU A 45 1.36 -3.17 17.61
C LEU A 45 0.52 -2.23 16.74
N CYS A 46 -0.82 -2.37 16.74
CA CYS A 46 -1.73 -1.52 15.98
C CYS A 46 -1.93 -0.18 16.70
N GLN A 47 -1.45 0.90 16.11
CA GLN A 47 -1.52 2.24 16.69
C GLN A 47 -2.72 3.01 16.14
N PRO A 48 -3.47 3.78 16.96
CA PRO A 48 -4.52 4.65 16.46
C PRO A 48 -3.90 5.76 15.58
N SER A 49 -4.56 6.07 14.48
CA SER A 49 -4.12 7.12 13.57
C SER A 49 -4.53 8.50 14.07
N ILE A 50 -3.67 9.51 13.82
CA ILE A 50 -3.99 10.92 14.04
C ILE A 50 -5.08 11.45 13.09
N VAL A 51 -5.39 10.71 12.01
CA VAL A 51 -6.32 11.13 10.96
C VAL A 51 -7.77 10.82 11.32
N SER A 52 -8.02 9.68 11.98
CA SER A 52 -9.37 9.23 12.30
C SER A 52 -9.35 8.25 13.48
N PRO A 53 -10.32 8.32 14.40
CA PRO A 53 -10.39 7.38 15.54
C PRO A 53 -10.69 5.93 15.12
N ASN A 54 -11.21 5.72 13.91
CA ASN A 54 -11.50 4.39 13.38
C ASN A 54 -10.39 3.85 12.46
N LEU A 55 -9.30 4.61 12.29
CA LEU A 55 -8.15 4.19 11.48
C LEU A 55 -6.99 3.82 12.39
N TYR A 56 -6.46 2.63 12.17
CA TYR A 56 -5.29 2.09 12.86
C TYR A 56 -4.17 1.85 11.88
N ILE A 57 -2.94 1.96 12.37
CA ILE A 57 -1.73 1.69 11.58
C ILE A 57 -0.94 0.59 12.27
N LEU A 58 -0.65 -0.47 11.54
CA LEU A 58 0.34 -1.47 11.92
C LEU A 58 1.61 -1.19 11.11
N PRO A 59 2.62 -0.54 11.69
CA PRO A 59 3.84 -0.18 10.94
C PRO A 59 4.63 -1.40 10.50
N GLY A 60 5.52 -1.22 9.54
CA GLY A 60 6.43 -2.26 9.06
C GLY A 60 7.36 -2.78 10.15
N GLY A 61 7.80 -1.90 11.05
CA GLY A 61 8.80 -2.20 12.06
C GLY A 61 10.24 -2.03 11.53
N THR A 62 11.18 -2.68 12.18
CA THR A 62 12.59 -2.67 11.75
C THR A 62 12.78 -3.47 10.47
N VAL A 63 13.62 -2.96 9.56
CA VAL A 63 13.94 -3.64 8.30
C VAL A 63 14.67 -4.96 8.60
N PRO A 64 14.11 -6.12 8.22
CA PRO A 64 14.75 -7.41 8.49
C PRO A 64 15.84 -7.72 7.47
N PRO A 65 16.80 -8.58 7.80
CA PRO A 65 17.85 -9.00 6.86
C PRO A 65 17.32 -9.91 5.73
N ASN A 66 16.20 -10.59 5.95
CA ASN A 66 15.59 -11.55 5.04
C ASN A 66 14.11 -11.27 4.77
N PRO A 67 13.76 -10.12 4.15
CA PRO A 67 12.37 -9.67 4.02
C PRO A 67 11.49 -10.65 3.23
N THR A 68 11.97 -11.20 2.12
CA THR A 68 11.21 -12.14 1.28
C THR A 68 10.83 -13.41 2.04
N GLU A 69 11.77 -13.98 2.78
CA GLU A 69 11.52 -15.18 3.61
C GLU A 69 10.46 -14.89 4.68
N LEU A 70 10.58 -13.72 5.31
CA LEU A 70 9.69 -13.33 6.40
C LEU A 70 8.23 -13.23 5.95
N VAL A 71 7.97 -12.58 4.81
CA VAL A 71 6.61 -12.47 4.25
C VAL A 71 6.09 -13.78 3.64
N ALA A 72 6.98 -14.73 3.30
CA ALA A 72 6.59 -16.04 2.80
C ALA A 72 6.07 -16.98 3.90
N ARG A 73 6.37 -16.72 5.17
CA ARG A 73 5.98 -17.57 6.30
C ARG A 73 4.46 -17.61 6.48
N LYS A 74 3.96 -18.75 6.97
CA LYS A 74 2.54 -18.91 7.37
C LYS A 74 2.13 -17.99 8.53
N THR A 75 3.08 -17.39 9.22
CA THR A 75 2.85 -16.38 10.26
C THR A 75 2.13 -15.14 9.69
N LEU A 76 2.38 -14.78 8.42
CA LEU A 76 1.66 -13.70 7.76
C LEU A 76 0.17 -14.06 7.58
N ASP A 77 -0.13 -15.31 7.20
CA ASP A 77 -1.53 -15.77 7.04
C ASP A 77 -2.28 -15.64 8.38
N LYS A 78 -1.66 -16.12 9.48
CA LYS A 78 -2.21 -15.96 10.84
C LYS A 78 -2.41 -14.50 11.24
N ALA A 79 -1.43 -13.63 10.93
CA ALA A 79 -1.55 -12.20 11.20
C ALA A 79 -2.77 -11.58 10.51
N ILE A 80 -3.00 -11.91 9.23
CA ILE A 80 -4.13 -11.38 8.48
C ILE A 80 -5.45 -11.93 9.03
N GLU A 81 -5.53 -13.19 9.43
CA GLU A 81 -6.72 -13.76 10.08
C GLU A 81 -7.07 -13.02 11.39
N ILE A 82 -6.06 -12.75 12.25
CA ILE A 82 -6.26 -11.98 13.48
C ILE A 82 -6.76 -10.57 13.16
N LEU A 83 -6.18 -9.89 12.18
CA LEU A 83 -6.59 -8.55 11.80
C LEU A 83 -8.01 -8.54 11.22
N LYS A 84 -8.37 -9.51 10.38
CA LYS A 84 -9.73 -9.64 9.80
C LYS A 84 -10.80 -9.91 10.88
N ALA A 85 -10.44 -10.56 11.98
CA ALA A 85 -11.34 -10.76 13.11
C ALA A 85 -11.60 -9.48 13.93
N ASN A 86 -10.72 -8.47 13.84
CA ASN A 86 -10.76 -7.27 14.69
C ASN A 86 -11.04 -5.97 13.94
N PHE A 87 -10.96 -5.97 12.60
CA PHE A 87 -11.15 -4.80 11.74
C PHE A 87 -12.10 -5.14 10.59
N ASP A 88 -12.93 -4.17 10.18
CA ASP A 88 -13.84 -4.32 9.03
C ASP A 88 -13.07 -4.33 7.70
N TYR A 89 -11.93 -3.61 7.62
CA TYR A 89 -11.06 -3.56 6.45
C TYR A 89 -9.60 -3.63 6.87
N VAL A 90 -8.84 -4.49 6.17
CA VAL A 90 -7.39 -4.61 6.30
C VAL A 90 -6.76 -4.18 4.98
N ILE A 91 -6.02 -3.08 4.99
CA ILE A 91 -5.35 -2.53 3.81
C ILE A 91 -3.86 -2.86 3.90
N LEU A 92 -3.33 -3.56 2.90
CA LEU A 92 -1.92 -3.97 2.84
C LEU A 92 -1.14 -2.98 1.95
N ASP A 93 -0.26 -2.19 2.54
CA ASP A 93 0.67 -1.31 1.82
C ASP A 93 1.93 -2.09 1.46
N THR A 94 2.18 -2.30 0.17
CA THR A 94 3.22 -3.20 -0.33
C THR A 94 4.23 -2.50 -1.22
N ALA A 95 5.41 -3.09 -1.37
CA ALA A 95 6.40 -2.64 -2.34
C ALA A 95 5.87 -2.73 -3.80
N PRO A 96 6.41 -1.92 -4.74
CA PRO A 96 6.02 -1.99 -6.15
C PRO A 96 6.25 -3.38 -6.75
N ILE A 97 5.19 -3.99 -7.31
CA ILE A 97 5.19 -5.38 -7.78
C ILE A 97 6.19 -5.66 -8.91
N GLY A 98 6.55 -4.65 -9.70
CA GLY A 98 7.54 -4.80 -10.78
C GLY A 98 8.98 -4.86 -10.30
N MET A 99 9.25 -4.64 -9.01
CA MET A 99 10.60 -4.50 -8.47
C MET A 99 11.01 -5.66 -7.57
N VAL A 100 10.07 -6.24 -6.84
CA VAL A 100 10.34 -7.32 -5.87
C VAL A 100 9.24 -8.36 -5.87
N THR A 101 9.61 -9.60 -5.52
CA THR A 101 8.67 -10.74 -5.45
C THR A 101 7.78 -10.71 -4.20
N ASP A 102 8.14 -9.91 -3.19
CA ASP A 102 7.46 -9.85 -1.90
C ASP A 102 5.95 -9.59 -2.05
N THR A 103 5.58 -8.64 -2.92
CA THR A 103 4.17 -8.31 -3.18
C THR A 103 3.39 -9.48 -3.79
N GLN A 104 4.00 -10.30 -4.64
CA GLN A 104 3.35 -11.51 -5.16
C GLN A 104 3.14 -12.56 -4.05
N LEU A 105 4.10 -12.69 -3.12
CA LEU A 105 3.96 -13.57 -1.97
C LEU A 105 2.87 -13.08 -1.00
N ILE A 106 2.78 -11.77 -0.79
CA ILE A 106 1.75 -11.14 0.04
C ILE A 106 0.35 -11.30 -0.58
N ALA A 107 0.25 -11.29 -1.92
CA ALA A 107 -1.03 -11.37 -2.63
C ALA A 107 -1.87 -12.63 -2.28
N ARG A 108 -1.26 -13.71 -1.78
CA ARG A 108 -1.97 -14.93 -1.36
C ARG A 108 -2.96 -14.69 -0.21
N VAL A 109 -2.72 -13.69 0.63
CA VAL A 109 -3.59 -13.34 1.77
C VAL A 109 -4.55 -12.20 1.46
N ALA A 110 -4.49 -11.61 0.27
CA ALA A 110 -5.35 -10.52 -0.17
C ALA A 110 -6.60 -11.05 -0.90
N GLU A 111 -7.74 -10.45 -0.64
CA GLU A 111 -9.01 -10.73 -1.35
C GLU A 111 -9.16 -9.88 -2.61
N LEU A 112 -8.57 -8.68 -2.61
CA LEU A 112 -8.58 -7.72 -3.72
C LEU A 112 -7.19 -7.10 -3.86
N SER A 113 -6.73 -6.99 -5.09
CA SER A 113 -5.48 -6.31 -5.42
C SER A 113 -5.75 -5.04 -6.21
N VAL A 114 -5.22 -3.91 -5.74
CA VAL A 114 -5.37 -2.62 -6.39
C VAL A 114 -4.03 -2.19 -6.99
N TYR A 115 -3.91 -2.20 -8.31
CA TYR A 115 -2.73 -1.70 -9.01
C TYR A 115 -2.86 -0.19 -9.22
N VAL A 116 -2.03 0.59 -8.52
CA VAL A 116 -2.08 2.04 -8.60
C VAL A 116 -1.21 2.56 -9.74
N CYS A 117 -1.84 3.22 -10.72
CA CYS A 117 -1.17 3.96 -11.79
C CYS A 117 -1.18 5.45 -11.48
N ARG A 118 -0.14 6.16 -11.89
CA ARG A 118 -0.08 7.63 -11.82
C ARG A 118 -0.21 8.23 -13.21
N ALA A 119 -1.22 9.09 -13.41
CA ALA A 119 -1.42 9.81 -14.67
C ALA A 119 -0.19 10.66 -15.02
N GLY A 120 0.22 10.62 -16.32
CA GLY A 120 1.38 11.35 -16.81
C GLY A 120 2.75 10.81 -16.33
N TYR A 121 2.77 9.68 -15.58
CA TYR A 121 4.00 9.09 -15.06
C TYR A 121 4.12 7.59 -15.37
N THR A 122 3.06 6.80 -15.13
CA THR A 122 3.07 5.35 -15.37
C THR A 122 3.15 5.09 -16.88
N HIS A 123 4.21 4.43 -17.32
CA HIS A 123 4.44 4.12 -18.73
C HIS A 123 3.46 3.05 -19.24
N LYS A 124 3.11 3.13 -20.54
CA LYS A 124 2.14 2.21 -21.16
C LYS A 124 2.56 0.73 -21.08
N SER A 125 3.85 0.43 -21.12
CA SER A 125 4.37 -0.94 -20.97
C SER A 125 4.01 -1.60 -19.63
N HIS A 126 3.74 -0.81 -18.58
CA HIS A 126 3.28 -1.36 -17.30
C HIS A 126 1.87 -1.97 -17.39
N TYR A 127 1.06 -1.61 -18.39
CA TYR A 127 -0.22 -2.29 -18.63
C TYR A 127 -0.04 -3.71 -19.16
N GLU A 128 1.05 -4.00 -19.86
CA GLU A 128 1.40 -5.36 -20.26
C GLU A 128 1.67 -6.22 -19.02
N LEU A 129 2.47 -5.70 -18.08
CA LEU A 129 2.68 -6.35 -16.78
C LEU A 129 1.36 -6.62 -16.03
N ILE A 130 0.43 -5.66 -16.01
CA ILE A 130 -0.89 -5.83 -15.37
C ILE A 130 -1.65 -6.99 -16.03
N ASN A 131 -1.63 -7.05 -17.37
CA ASN A 131 -2.30 -8.12 -18.10
C ASN A 131 -1.67 -9.49 -17.84
N GLU A 132 -0.34 -9.57 -17.76
CA GLU A 132 0.38 -10.80 -17.39
C GLU A 132 0.04 -11.25 -15.96
N LEU A 133 0.08 -10.33 -14.99
CA LEU A 133 -0.27 -10.63 -13.61
C LEU A 133 -1.71 -11.17 -13.47
N LYS A 134 -2.64 -10.62 -14.28
CA LYS A 134 -4.02 -11.08 -14.33
C LYS A 134 -4.13 -12.46 -14.97
N LYS A 135 -3.47 -12.66 -16.13
CA LYS A 135 -3.48 -13.94 -16.88
C LYS A 135 -2.90 -15.07 -16.02
N ASP A 136 -1.80 -14.80 -15.35
CA ASP A 136 -1.10 -15.76 -14.49
C ASP A 136 -1.77 -15.96 -13.13
N LYS A 137 -2.89 -15.25 -12.84
CA LYS A 137 -3.61 -15.27 -11.56
C LYS A 137 -2.72 -15.01 -10.35
N LYS A 138 -1.66 -14.20 -10.53
CA LYS A 138 -0.70 -13.87 -9.45
C LYS A 138 -1.25 -12.89 -8.43
N LEU A 139 -2.33 -12.17 -8.79
CA LEU A 139 -3.02 -11.22 -7.93
C LEU A 139 -4.51 -11.54 -7.88
N SER A 140 -5.07 -11.60 -6.68
CA SER A 140 -6.50 -11.84 -6.47
C SER A 140 -7.32 -10.62 -6.90
N ASN A 141 -8.42 -10.85 -7.65
CA ASN A 141 -9.41 -9.84 -8.01
C ASN A 141 -8.78 -8.49 -8.41
N LEU A 142 -7.82 -8.54 -9.35
CA LEU A 142 -7.02 -7.38 -9.74
C LEU A 142 -7.87 -6.27 -10.35
N CYS A 143 -7.79 -5.07 -9.77
CA CYS A 143 -8.32 -3.84 -10.34
C CYS A 143 -7.23 -2.78 -10.49
N THR A 144 -7.47 -1.76 -11.31
CA THR A 144 -6.54 -0.66 -11.54
C THR A 144 -7.15 0.65 -11.06
N LEU A 145 -6.35 1.44 -10.33
CA LEU A 145 -6.70 2.79 -9.88
C LEU A 145 -5.75 3.79 -10.53
N ILE A 146 -6.31 4.85 -11.14
CA ILE A 146 -5.51 5.93 -11.72
C ILE A 146 -5.53 7.12 -10.77
N ASN A 147 -4.35 7.47 -10.26
CA ASN A 147 -4.14 8.62 -9.37
C ASN A 147 -3.53 9.82 -10.10
N CYS A 148 -3.57 11.00 -9.49
CA CYS A 148 -2.99 12.25 -10.02
C CYS A 148 -3.56 12.68 -11.38
N ILE A 149 -4.84 12.45 -11.64
CA ILE A 149 -5.51 12.95 -12.84
C ILE A 149 -5.65 14.47 -12.73
N ASP A 150 -5.10 15.21 -13.71
CA ASP A 150 -5.30 16.65 -13.80
C ASP A 150 -6.66 16.93 -14.44
N MET A 151 -7.64 17.32 -13.64
CA MET A 151 -9.00 17.62 -14.07
C MET A 151 -9.09 18.89 -14.91
N ASN A 152 -8.02 19.72 -14.97
CA ASN A 152 -7.96 20.96 -15.76
C ASN A 152 -7.41 20.73 -17.17
N GLN A 153 -6.80 19.61 -17.45
CA GLN A 153 -6.31 19.29 -18.79
C GLN A 153 -7.46 18.91 -19.73
N ARG A 154 -8.09 19.92 -20.32
CA ARG A 154 -9.04 19.78 -21.44
C ARG A 154 -8.28 19.53 -22.76
N LYS A 155 -7.51 18.46 -22.89
CA LYS A 155 -6.92 18.09 -24.18
C LYS A 155 -7.53 16.78 -24.67
N ASN A 156 -8.23 16.91 -25.82
CA ASN A 156 -8.78 15.87 -26.69
C ASN A 156 -9.91 14.97 -26.11
N GLY A 157 -11.14 15.52 -26.03
CA GLY A 157 -12.34 14.77 -26.37
C GLY A 157 -12.82 13.63 -25.48
N TYR A 158 -12.14 13.26 -24.42
CA TYR A 158 -12.64 12.26 -23.48
C TYR A 158 -13.35 12.92 -22.31
N TYR A 159 -14.64 13.11 -22.49
CA TYR A 159 -15.57 13.55 -21.46
C TYR A 159 -15.84 12.37 -20.52
N TYR A 160 -15.06 12.20 -19.45
CA TYR A 160 -15.51 11.43 -18.32
C TYR A 160 -16.52 12.27 -17.56
N GLY A 161 -17.80 12.12 -17.95
CA GLY A 161 -18.92 12.74 -17.27
C GLY A 161 -19.13 12.11 -15.89
N TYR A 162 -18.40 12.56 -14.90
CA TYR A 162 -18.84 12.44 -13.52
C TYR A 162 -19.76 13.60 -13.22
N GLY A 163 -21.02 13.23 -12.96
CA GLY A 163 -22.11 14.12 -12.69
C GLY A 163 -21.80 15.16 -11.63
N LYS A 164 -22.42 16.27 -11.80
CA LYS A 164 -22.51 17.48 -10.99
C LYS A 164 -22.87 17.17 -9.53
N TYR A 165 -21.91 16.67 -8.73
CA TYR A 165 -22.05 16.58 -7.27
C TYR A 165 -20.77 17.09 -6.61
N GLY A 166 -20.94 18.23 -5.87
CA GLY A 166 -19.93 18.60 -4.90
C GLY A 166 -19.31 19.98 -5.10
N LYS A 167 -20.11 21.01 -4.83
CA LYS A 167 -19.63 22.32 -4.42
C LYS A 167 -19.21 22.25 -2.94
N TYR A 168 -18.08 21.60 -2.65
CA TYR A 168 -17.43 21.66 -1.31
C TYR A 168 -15.93 21.41 -1.44
N GLY A 169 -15.15 22.37 -0.93
CA GLY A 169 -13.76 22.11 -0.57
C GLY A 169 -12.71 22.89 -1.35
N LYS A 170 -12.71 24.21 -1.18
CA LYS A 170 -11.54 25.05 -1.42
C LYS A 170 -10.57 24.87 -0.25
N TYR A 171 -9.74 23.83 -0.26
CA TYR A 171 -8.55 23.74 0.57
C TYR A 171 -7.36 23.35 -0.31
N GLY A 172 -6.63 24.41 -0.72
CA GLY A 172 -5.36 24.27 -1.37
C GLY A 172 -4.28 23.89 -0.35
N TYR A 173 -3.80 22.66 -0.39
CA TYR A 173 -2.50 22.28 0.18
C TYR A 173 -1.54 22.01 -0.96
N GLY A 174 -0.95 23.08 -1.47
CA GLY A 174 0.21 23.03 -2.34
C GLY A 174 1.47 22.84 -1.50
N LYS A 175 1.87 21.62 -1.21
CA LYS A 175 3.27 21.29 -0.91
C LYS A 175 3.69 20.11 -1.76
N LYS A 176 4.68 20.38 -2.62
CA LYS A 176 5.39 19.43 -3.46
C LYS A 176 6.06 18.36 -2.60
N TYR A 177 5.42 17.24 -2.38
CA TYR A 177 6.07 16.05 -1.84
C TYR A 177 6.45 15.14 -3.01
N GLY A 178 7.69 15.29 -3.45
CA GLY A 178 8.30 14.36 -4.38
C GLY A 178 8.74 13.09 -3.64
N TYR A 179 7.98 12.01 -3.73
CA TYR A 179 8.46 10.69 -3.39
C TYR A 179 9.33 10.19 -4.55
N GLY A 180 10.63 10.47 -4.45
CA GLY A 180 11.62 9.83 -5.31
C GLY A 180 11.93 8.45 -4.75
N TYR A 181 11.34 7.39 -5.29
CA TYR A 181 11.91 6.05 -5.17
C TYR A 181 13.19 6.04 -6.01
N GLY A 182 14.34 6.23 -5.36
CA GLY A 182 15.66 6.22 -5.99
C GLY A 182 16.12 4.80 -6.35
N TYR A 183 15.49 4.19 -7.35
CA TYR A 183 15.87 2.90 -7.92
C TYR A 183 16.34 3.00 -9.36
N TYR A 184 16.46 4.21 -9.92
CA TYR A 184 17.05 4.39 -11.24
C TYR A 184 18.48 4.86 -11.10
N GLU A 185 19.44 3.99 -11.42
CA GLU A 185 20.80 4.40 -11.74
C GLU A 185 20.73 5.42 -12.89
N LYS A 186 21.40 6.54 -12.72
CA LYS A 186 21.59 7.50 -13.80
C LYS A 186 22.54 6.85 -14.82
N GLU A 187 22.03 6.45 -15.96
CA GLU A 187 22.89 6.25 -17.12
C GLU A 187 23.57 7.59 -17.43
N LYS A 188 24.89 7.58 -17.24
CA LYS A 188 25.76 8.67 -17.69
C LYS A 188 25.81 8.66 -19.21
N LYS A 189 25.44 9.77 -19.82
CA LYS A 189 25.90 10.11 -21.14
C LYS A 189 27.34 10.57 -21.09
#